data_37def11f0b3e39ea62acd15ae3553c38
#
_entry.id   37def11f0b3e39ea62acd15ae3553c38
#
_cell.length_a   1.000
_cell.length_b   1.000
_cell.length_c   1.000
_cell.angle_alpha   90.00
_cell.angle_beta   90.00
_cell.angle_gamma   90.00
#
_symmetry.space_group_name_H-M   'P 1'
#
loop_
_entity.id
_entity.type
_entity.pdbx_description
1 polymer ?
#
loop_
_entity_poly.entity_id
_entity_poly.type
_entity_poly.pdbx_seq_one_letter_code
_entity_poly.pdbx_strand_id
1 'polypeptide(L)'
;MEIVMIKKQGCMPCKKFEPIVNKLAENKNISFRTIMAEKMPEKMRPDFFPYFFLYDNGKIIENWGGTSDRKVESVLKRHVK
;
A
#
# COMPACT_ATOMS: atom_id res chain seq x y z
N MET A 1 3.33 1.78 12.67
CA MET A 1 2.74 1.18 11.45
C MET A 1 3.16 1.91 10.20
N GLU A 2 3.22 1.16 9.12
CA GLU A 2 3.61 1.72 7.83
C GLU A 2 2.84 1.03 6.70
N ILE A 3 2.35 1.83 5.75
CA ILE A 3 1.77 1.30 4.51
C ILE A 3 2.84 1.36 3.44
N VAL A 4 3.07 0.25 2.77
CA VAL A 4 3.98 0.17 1.63
C VAL A 4 3.17 -0.14 0.39
N MET A 5 3.24 0.73 -0.61
CA MET A 5 2.55 0.57 -1.89
C MET A 5 3.53 0.10 -2.93
N ILE A 6 3.24 -1.03 -3.54
CA ILE A 6 4.05 -1.55 -4.63
C ILE A 6 3.45 -1.06 -5.94
N LYS A 7 4.26 -0.44 -6.76
CA LYS A 7 3.84 0.09 -8.05
C LYS A 7 4.82 -0.31 -9.13
N LYS A 8 4.43 -0.17 -10.37
CA LYS A 8 5.31 -0.44 -11.51
C LYS A 8 5.32 0.75 -12.45
N GLN A 9 6.33 0.80 -13.29
CA GLN A 9 6.46 1.84 -14.30
C GLN A 9 5.28 1.76 -15.28
N GLY A 10 4.69 2.92 -15.59
CA GLY A 10 3.56 2.97 -16.51
C GLY A 10 2.22 2.62 -15.90
N CYS A 11 2.16 2.39 -14.60
CA CYS A 11 0.90 2.07 -13.92
C CYS A 11 0.11 3.35 -13.63
N MET A 12 -0.89 3.64 -14.46
CA MET A 12 -1.72 4.82 -14.26
C MET A 12 -2.60 4.72 -13.02
N PRO A 13 -3.23 3.56 -12.72
CA PRO A 13 -3.99 3.42 -11.48
C PRO A 13 -3.15 3.66 -10.24
N CYS A 14 -1.88 3.23 -10.25
CA CYS A 14 -0.96 3.47 -9.15
C CYS A 14 -0.76 4.97 -8.93
N LYS A 15 -0.52 5.68 -10.02
CA LYS A 15 -0.26 7.11 -9.99
C LYS A 15 -1.45 7.90 -9.45
N LYS A 16 -2.64 7.51 -9.87
CA LYS A 16 -3.87 8.19 -9.46
C LYS A 16 -4.25 7.88 -8.01
N PHE A 17 -3.95 6.69 -7.56
CA PHE A 17 -4.36 6.24 -6.23
C PHE A 17 -3.36 6.61 -5.14
N GLU A 18 -2.11 6.82 -5.50
CA GLU A 18 -1.06 7.13 -4.53
C GLU A 18 -1.40 8.33 -3.62
N PRO A 19 -1.84 9.48 -4.14
CA PRO A 19 -2.19 10.61 -3.26
C PRO A 19 -3.36 10.33 -2.34
N ILE A 20 -4.29 9.48 -2.76
CA ILE A 20 -5.43 9.09 -1.93
C ILE A 20 -4.95 8.28 -0.72
N VAL A 21 -4.09 7.30 -0.95
CA VAL A 21 -3.53 6.48 0.13
C VAL A 21 -2.67 7.31 1.06
N ASN A 22 -1.87 8.20 0.50
CA ASN A 22 -1.01 9.07 1.29
C ASN A 22 -1.84 9.91 2.27
N LYS A 23 -2.95 10.45 1.79
CA LYS A 23 -3.83 11.26 2.63
C LYS A 23 -4.50 10.44 3.71
N LEU A 24 -4.94 9.23 3.39
CA LEU A 24 -5.55 8.34 4.38
C LEU A 24 -4.54 7.97 5.47
N ALA A 25 -3.30 7.71 5.07
CA ALA A 25 -2.23 7.39 6.02
C ALA A 25 -1.93 8.59 6.93
N GLU A 26 -1.86 9.80 6.36
CA GLU A 26 -1.65 11.02 7.13
C GLU A 26 -2.74 11.22 8.19
N ASN A 27 -4.00 10.97 7.81
CA ASN A 27 -5.12 11.14 8.71
C ASN A 27 -5.06 10.20 9.92
N LYS A 28 -4.32 9.11 9.79
CA LYS A 28 -4.15 8.13 10.87
C LYS A 28 -2.76 8.16 11.51
N ASN A 29 -1.93 9.13 11.12
CA ASN A 29 -0.54 9.25 11.59
C ASN A 29 0.28 7.99 11.31
N ILE A 30 0.10 7.41 10.13
CA ILE A 30 0.81 6.23 9.68
C ILE A 30 1.80 6.64 8.58
N SER A 31 3.00 6.07 8.63
CA SER A 31 3.98 6.29 7.57
C SER A 31 3.53 5.66 6.27
N PHE A 32 3.87 6.28 5.16
CA PHE A 32 3.54 5.77 3.84
C PHE A 32 4.76 5.88 2.94
N ARG A 33 5.07 4.80 2.23
CA ARG A 33 6.13 4.84 1.23
C ARG A 33 5.77 3.92 0.07
N THR A 34 6.47 4.10 -1.04
CA THR A 34 6.25 3.32 -2.25
C THR A 34 7.52 2.57 -2.62
N ILE A 35 7.35 1.42 -3.26
CA ILE A 35 8.46 0.63 -3.78
C ILE A 35 8.11 0.24 -5.21
N MET A 36 9.08 0.38 -6.12
CA MET A 36 8.89 -0.07 -7.50
C MET A 36 9.05 -1.58 -7.56
N ALA A 37 8.15 -2.25 -8.28
CA ALA A 37 8.18 -3.71 -8.41
C ALA A 37 9.51 -4.21 -8.98
N GLU A 38 10.13 -3.44 -9.87
CA GLU A 38 11.41 -3.81 -10.45
C GLU A 38 12.52 -4.00 -9.42
N LYS A 39 12.39 -3.37 -8.26
CA LYS A 39 13.36 -3.47 -7.18
C LYS A 39 13.10 -4.64 -6.25
N MET A 40 12.00 -5.35 -6.45
CA MET A 40 11.66 -6.53 -5.66
C MET A 40 12.14 -7.79 -6.36
N PRO A 41 12.52 -8.83 -5.58
CA PRO A 41 12.78 -10.14 -6.17
C PRO A 41 11.57 -10.60 -6.97
N GLU A 42 11.81 -11.20 -8.12
CA GLU A 42 10.72 -11.63 -9.01
C GLU A 42 9.69 -12.51 -8.32
N LYS A 43 10.15 -13.38 -7.43
CA LYS A 43 9.29 -14.28 -6.67
C LYS A 43 8.34 -13.56 -5.72
N MET A 44 8.66 -12.33 -5.32
CA MET A 44 7.89 -11.56 -4.35
C MET A 44 6.99 -10.52 -5.01
N ARG A 45 7.11 -10.34 -6.32
CA ARG A 45 6.29 -9.36 -7.04
C ARG A 45 4.83 -9.76 -7.07
N PRO A 46 3.92 -8.83 -6.75
CA PRO A 46 2.49 -9.15 -6.84
C PRO A 46 2.05 -9.30 -8.30
N ASP A 47 0.92 -9.99 -8.50
CA ASP A 47 0.38 -10.24 -9.85
C ASP A 47 -0.36 -9.04 -10.42
N PHE A 48 -0.72 -8.09 -9.59
CA PHE A 48 -1.44 -6.89 -10.05
C PHE A 48 -1.05 -5.68 -9.22
N PHE A 49 -1.29 -4.49 -9.76
CA PHE A 49 -0.86 -3.22 -9.18
C PHE A 49 -1.99 -2.20 -9.20
N PRO A 50 -2.03 -1.28 -8.22
CA PRO A 50 -1.12 -1.21 -7.07
C PRO A 50 -1.38 -2.33 -6.08
N TYR A 51 -0.36 -2.71 -5.33
CA TYR A 51 -0.47 -3.69 -4.28
C TYR A 51 0.06 -3.10 -2.98
N PHE A 52 -0.47 -3.55 -1.84
CA PHE A 52 -0.19 -2.92 -0.56
C PHE A 52 0.20 -3.93 0.50
N PHE A 53 1.12 -3.51 1.36
CA PHE A 53 1.46 -4.23 2.58
C PHE A 53 1.31 -3.27 3.76
N LEU A 54 0.70 -3.74 4.82
CA LEU A 54 0.65 -3.01 6.08
C LEU A 54 1.65 -3.66 7.03
N TYR A 55 2.63 -2.89 7.46
CA TYR A 55 3.68 -3.33 8.38
C TYR A 55 3.43 -2.80 9.78
N ASP A 56 3.71 -3.63 10.77
CA ASP A 56 3.74 -3.22 12.17
C ASP A 56 4.96 -3.89 12.81
N ASN A 57 5.87 -3.06 13.33
CA ASN A 57 7.13 -3.53 13.93
C ASN A 57 7.93 -4.46 13.02
N GLY A 58 7.96 -4.12 11.72
CA GLY A 58 8.71 -4.89 10.73
C GLY A 58 8.02 -6.15 10.23
N LYS A 59 6.79 -6.40 10.66
CA LYS A 59 6.02 -7.58 10.24
C LYS A 59 4.86 -7.16 9.36
N ILE A 60 4.60 -7.95 8.32
CA ILE A 60 3.42 -7.74 7.46
C ILE A 60 2.22 -8.29 8.20
N ILE A 61 1.28 -7.41 8.55
CA ILE A 61 0.06 -7.83 9.26
C ILE A 61 -1.14 -7.94 8.32
N GLU A 62 -1.07 -7.32 7.15
CA GLU A 62 -2.11 -7.46 6.14
C GLU A 62 -1.57 -7.07 4.78
N ASN A 63 -2.15 -7.61 3.72
CA ASN A 63 -1.81 -7.21 2.35
C ASN A 63 -3.08 -7.25 1.49
N TRP A 64 -3.11 -6.43 0.45
CA TRP A 64 -4.25 -6.34 -0.46
C TRP A 64 -3.80 -5.63 -1.73
N GLY A 65 -4.64 -5.69 -2.77
CA GLY A 65 -4.35 -5.01 -4.03
C GLY A 65 -5.56 -4.26 -4.56
N GLY A 66 -5.33 -3.45 -5.58
CA GLY A 66 -6.37 -2.70 -6.26
C GLY A 66 -6.46 -1.24 -5.83
N THR A 67 -7.49 -0.54 -6.30
CA THR A 67 -7.66 0.90 -6.11
C THR A 67 -8.92 1.22 -5.31
N SER A 68 -9.22 0.42 -4.29
CA SER A 68 -10.38 0.65 -3.45
C SER A 68 -9.97 1.43 -2.20
N ASP A 69 -10.41 2.67 -2.10
CA ASP A 69 -10.19 3.49 -0.91
C ASP A 69 -10.93 2.91 0.30
N ARG A 70 -12.10 2.29 0.06
CA ARG A 70 -12.84 1.62 1.12
C ARG A 70 -12.05 0.47 1.72
N LYS A 71 -11.30 -0.25 0.89
CA LYS A 71 -10.47 -1.35 1.39
C LYS A 71 -9.37 -0.82 2.28
N VAL A 72 -8.70 0.26 1.86
CA VAL A 72 -7.66 0.89 2.67
C VAL A 72 -8.24 1.38 4.00
N GLU A 73 -9.36 2.07 3.97
CA GLU A 73 -10.02 2.55 5.18
C GLU A 73 -10.39 1.41 6.12
N SER A 74 -10.92 0.33 5.56
CA SER A 74 -11.32 -0.85 6.34
C SER A 74 -10.11 -1.50 7.05
N VAL A 75 -9.00 -1.62 6.32
CA VAL A 75 -7.76 -2.17 6.89
C VAL A 75 -7.24 -1.28 8.01
N LEU A 76 -7.19 0.03 7.77
CA LEU A 76 -6.72 0.97 8.78
C LEU A 76 -7.63 0.97 10.01
N LYS A 77 -8.94 0.91 9.79
CA LYS A 77 -9.91 0.86 10.88
C LYS A 77 -9.74 -0.38 11.76
N ARG A 78 -9.37 -1.51 11.16
CA ARG A 78 -9.14 -2.75 11.89
C ARG A 78 -7.88 -2.72 12.75
N HIS A 79 -6.83 -2.09 12.26
CA HIS A 79 -5.50 -2.18 12.87
C HIS A 79 -5.04 -0.92 13.57
N VAL A 80 -5.60 0.22 13.24
CA VAL A 80 -5.23 1.51 13.82
C VAL A 80 -6.34 2.00 14.74
N LYS A 81 -5.99 2.20 15.98
CA LYS A 81 -6.95 2.68 16.98
C LYS A 81 -6.80 4.17 17.24
#